data_f28765334df7aae22fbe5810bf6023c9
#
_entry.id   f28765334df7aae22fbe5810bf6023c9
#
_cell.length_a   1.000
_cell.length_b   1.000
_cell.length_c   1.000
_cell.angle_alpha   90.00
_cell.angle_beta   90.00
_cell.angle_gamma   90.00
#
_symmetry.space_group_name_H-M   'P 1'
#
loop_
_entity.id
_entity.type
_entity.pdbx_description
1 polymer ?
#
loop_
_entity_poly.entity_id
_entity_poly.type
_entity_poly.pdbx_seq_one_letter_code
_entity_poly.pdbx_strand_id
1 'polypeptide(L)'
;MIRNALVGISLFAILGNAASMMGLEALGKPTEAATAISLGRGFSGGAKAESGYVEWNPASLAFERNTSFNATLLFEENVAKSDGKSYASSSLEIPSLSFAFALSRFGTVSLALSQKYTSNLDEKVDDSLKTSLANIKYQGNIYEITPAYAVRLPFFRRLSLGFSAHFVMGTVSRELTLGADNSQVPAADAWATNNAELTESADGRFEIKNHPAYYTGAVFYKGLKASYYFSYTTAYTLKNKLEYNLTFSQTDTLVPSKVSREIDVPPTLATGFAYRFRKRHHIMLDFMLRDWDADIANIAGAWNLADSTDTQTEFIVALGYERSGSTDYFKKYVQRMDFRAGTWFRNYYIADVKEYGASLGAGFPLGRRNTKVDLAIQGGMRKSDDGTIWDETFIGVSVGLTGVGNWGNKPKTVH
;
A
#
# COMPACT_ATOMS: atom_id res chain seq x y z
N MET A 1 -1.57 -20.34 24.10
CA MET A 1 -0.66 -19.53 23.24
C MET A 1 -1.40 -18.59 22.29
N ILE A 2 -2.44 -18.99 21.57
CA ILE A 2 -3.20 -18.12 20.63
C ILE A 2 -3.88 -16.93 21.33
N ARG A 3 -4.40 -17.11 22.57
CA ARG A 3 -5.07 -16.05 23.35
C ARG A 3 -4.13 -14.89 23.74
N ASN A 4 -2.84 -15.17 23.95
CA ASN A 4 -1.85 -14.14 24.31
C ASN A 4 -1.30 -13.40 23.06
N ALA A 5 -1.38 -14.02 21.89
CA ALA A 5 -1.04 -13.35 20.62
C ALA A 5 -2.13 -12.35 20.20
N LEU A 6 -3.42 -12.67 20.45
CA LEU A 6 -4.54 -11.76 20.19
C LEU A 6 -4.54 -10.54 21.12
N VAL A 7 -4.10 -10.68 22.36
CA VAL A 7 -3.95 -9.55 23.30
C VAL A 7 -2.78 -8.63 22.89
N GLY A 8 -1.72 -9.17 22.29
CA GLY A 8 -0.63 -8.37 21.73
C GLY A 8 -1.05 -7.52 20.53
N ILE A 9 -1.95 -8.00 19.69
CA ILE A 9 -2.47 -7.27 18.53
C ILE A 9 -3.43 -6.15 18.96
N SER A 10 -4.20 -6.35 20.03
CA SER A 10 -5.11 -5.31 20.54
C SER A 10 -4.41 -4.16 21.28
N LEU A 11 -3.18 -4.34 21.74
CA LEU A 11 -2.41 -3.25 22.37
C LEU A 11 -1.79 -2.27 21.35
N PHE A 12 -1.61 -2.68 20.10
CA PHE A 12 -1.10 -1.80 19.02
C PHE A 12 -2.20 -0.96 18.33
N ALA A 13 -3.48 -1.27 18.57
CA ALA A 13 -4.61 -0.55 17.97
C ALA A 13 -4.90 0.83 18.59
N ILE A 14 -4.12 1.28 19.56
CA ILE A 14 -4.31 2.56 20.30
C ILE A 14 -3.33 3.65 19.84
N LEU A 15 -2.36 3.31 18.98
CA LEU A 15 -1.41 4.29 18.46
C LEU A 15 -2.01 4.96 17.22
N GLY A 16 -2.10 6.28 17.26
CA GLY A 16 -2.77 7.17 16.32
C GLY A 16 -2.72 6.76 14.86
N ASN A 17 -3.88 6.79 14.23
CA ASN A 17 -4.04 6.51 12.80
C ASN A 17 -3.81 7.79 12.01
N ALA A 18 -2.57 8.10 11.68
CA ALA A 18 -2.31 9.15 10.72
C ALA A 18 -1.36 8.64 9.64
N ALA A 19 -1.80 8.71 8.39
CA ALA A 19 -0.99 8.37 7.22
C ALA A 19 -0.32 9.62 6.63
N SER A 20 0.33 9.45 5.49
CA SER A 20 0.91 10.51 4.69
C SER A 20 -0.12 11.57 4.27
N MET A 21 0.28 12.82 4.25
CA MET A 21 -0.52 13.92 3.66
C MET A 21 -0.64 13.80 2.14
N MET A 22 0.24 13.02 1.51
CA MET A 22 0.25 12.83 0.07
C MET A 22 -0.98 12.04 -0.38
N GLY A 23 -1.78 12.64 -1.24
CA GLY A 23 -2.95 12.01 -1.85
C GLY A 23 -4.24 12.09 -1.06
N LEU A 24 -4.30 12.86 0.03
CA LEU A 24 -5.52 13.02 0.82
C LEU A 24 -6.68 13.59 0.01
N GLU A 25 -6.41 14.49 -0.92
CA GLU A 25 -7.42 15.10 -1.80
C GLU A 25 -7.79 14.23 -3.01
N ALA A 26 -7.16 13.06 -3.13
CA ALA A 26 -7.41 12.11 -4.21
C ALA A 26 -7.84 10.74 -3.65
N LEU A 27 -7.20 9.64 -4.06
CA LEU A 27 -7.51 8.28 -3.59
C LEU A 27 -6.79 7.92 -2.28
N GLY A 28 -5.85 8.74 -1.84
CA GLY A 28 -4.96 8.46 -0.72
C GLY A 28 -3.54 8.07 -1.16
N LYS A 29 -2.69 7.80 -0.19
CA LYS A 29 -1.34 7.26 -0.45
C LYS A 29 -1.45 5.87 -1.06
N PRO A 30 -0.90 5.61 -2.25
CA PRO A 30 -0.89 4.27 -2.81
C PRO A 30 -0.02 3.35 -1.96
N THR A 31 -0.61 2.22 -1.58
CA THR A 31 0.06 1.15 -0.85
C THR A 31 0.17 -0.03 -1.81
N GLU A 32 1.38 -0.33 -2.26
CA GLU A 32 1.57 -1.52 -3.07
C GLU A 32 1.35 -2.76 -2.18
N ALA A 33 0.80 -3.85 -2.74
CA ALA A 33 0.58 -5.10 -2.02
C ALA A 33 1.93 -5.71 -1.56
N ALA A 34 2.57 -5.02 -0.63
CA ALA A 34 3.94 -5.27 -0.23
C ALA A 34 4.00 -6.29 0.90
N THR A 35 4.82 -7.31 0.71
CA THR A 35 5.23 -8.19 1.80
C THR A 35 6.44 -7.58 2.52
N ALA A 36 6.70 -7.95 3.78
CA ALA A 36 7.92 -7.54 4.48
C ALA A 36 9.19 -7.96 3.71
N ILE A 37 9.08 -8.98 2.87
CA ILE A 37 10.14 -9.43 1.97
C ILE A 37 10.40 -8.40 0.87
N SER A 38 9.37 -7.95 0.15
CA SER A 38 9.49 -6.95 -0.91
C SER A 38 9.87 -5.58 -0.34
N LEU A 39 9.30 -5.18 0.79
CA LEU A 39 9.67 -3.96 1.51
C LEU A 39 11.16 -3.95 1.86
N GLY A 40 11.70 -5.06 2.38
CA GLY A 40 13.13 -5.18 2.68
C GLY A 40 14.06 -5.15 1.44
N ARG A 41 13.50 -5.25 0.23
CA ARG A 41 14.20 -5.17 -1.06
C ARG A 41 13.86 -3.91 -1.85
N GLY A 42 13.25 -2.89 -1.22
CA GLY A 42 12.84 -1.66 -1.88
C GLY A 42 11.79 -1.90 -2.96
N PHE A 43 10.74 -2.67 -2.66
CA PHE A 43 9.66 -3.07 -3.57
C PHE A 43 10.06 -3.97 -4.74
N SER A 44 11.33 -4.35 -4.87
CA SER A 44 11.78 -5.22 -5.96
C SER A 44 11.56 -6.70 -5.68
N GLY A 45 11.66 -7.54 -6.72
CA GLY A 45 11.66 -9.00 -6.63
C GLY A 45 10.46 -9.68 -7.28
N GLY A 46 9.69 -8.98 -8.09
CA GLY A 46 8.61 -9.56 -8.89
C GLY A 46 9.09 -10.66 -9.83
N ALA A 47 10.33 -10.58 -10.31
CA ALA A 47 10.95 -11.61 -11.14
C ALA A 47 11.60 -12.76 -10.34
N LYS A 48 11.56 -12.74 -9.01
CA LYS A 48 12.03 -13.83 -8.17
C LYS A 48 10.84 -14.65 -7.70
N ALA A 49 10.68 -15.87 -8.20
CA ALA A 49 9.63 -16.77 -7.73
C ALA A 49 9.79 -17.04 -6.23
N GLU A 50 8.83 -16.61 -5.46
CA GLU A 50 8.78 -16.72 -3.99
C GLU A 50 7.50 -17.40 -3.53
N SER A 51 7.41 -17.67 -2.23
CA SER A 51 6.19 -18.18 -1.63
C SER A 51 5.19 -17.05 -1.43
N GLY A 52 4.01 -17.21 -2.01
CA GLY A 52 2.90 -16.28 -1.90
C GLY A 52 2.61 -15.46 -3.15
N TYR A 53 1.56 -14.66 -3.06
CA TYR A 53 1.11 -13.80 -4.14
C TYR A 53 2.02 -12.58 -4.30
N VAL A 54 2.34 -12.26 -5.55
CA VAL A 54 3.05 -11.04 -5.94
C VAL A 54 2.11 -10.26 -6.86
N GLU A 55 1.71 -9.07 -6.46
CA GLU A 55 0.69 -8.27 -7.17
C GLU A 55 1.04 -8.07 -8.65
N TRP A 56 2.25 -7.64 -8.93
CA TRP A 56 2.67 -7.35 -10.31
C TRP A 56 2.99 -8.60 -11.14
N ASN A 57 3.16 -9.76 -10.51
CA ASN A 57 3.51 -10.99 -11.24
C ASN A 57 2.76 -12.21 -10.72
N PRO A 58 1.45 -12.35 -11.00
CA PRO A 58 0.71 -13.55 -10.62
C PRO A 58 1.29 -14.82 -11.25
N ALA A 59 2.00 -14.74 -12.39
CA ALA A 59 2.60 -15.90 -13.05
C ALA A 59 3.73 -16.57 -12.23
N SER A 60 4.32 -15.84 -11.26
CA SER A 60 5.34 -16.39 -10.35
C SER A 60 4.80 -17.53 -9.48
N LEU A 61 3.51 -17.49 -9.14
CA LEU A 61 2.79 -18.52 -8.36
C LEU A 61 2.91 -19.92 -8.96
N ALA A 62 3.05 -20.04 -10.29
CA ALA A 62 3.19 -21.33 -10.96
C ALA A 62 4.42 -22.14 -10.49
N PHE A 63 5.39 -21.49 -9.85
CA PHE A 63 6.58 -22.14 -9.31
C PHE A 63 6.47 -22.46 -7.82
N GLU A 64 5.35 -22.09 -7.18
CA GLU A 64 5.02 -22.51 -5.82
C GLU A 64 4.80 -24.04 -5.80
N ARG A 65 5.41 -24.71 -4.82
CA ARG A 65 5.31 -26.18 -4.69
C ARG A 65 4.52 -26.60 -3.45
N ASN A 66 4.33 -25.69 -2.55
CA ASN A 66 3.70 -25.96 -1.26
C ASN A 66 2.57 -24.96 -1.06
N THR A 67 1.69 -25.28 -0.14
CA THR A 67 0.73 -24.30 0.36
C THR A 67 1.50 -23.26 1.17
N SER A 68 1.28 -21.99 0.89
CA SER A 68 1.90 -20.89 1.61
C SER A 68 0.87 -19.89 2.11
N PHE A 69 1.26 -19.20 3.17
CA PHE A 69 0.53 -18.11 3.80
C PHE A 69 1.51 -16.97 4.05
N ASN A 70 1.10 -15.76 3.73
CA ASN A 70 1.83 -14.54 4.06
C ASN A 70 0.91 -13.55 4.75
N ALA A 71 1.42 -12.90 5.79
CA ALA A 71 0.80 -11.75 6.42
C ALA A 71 1.88 -10.71 6.70
N THR A 72 1.58 -9.45 6.46
CA THR A 72 2.50 -8.33 6.70
C THR A 72 1.80 -7.24 7.48
N LEU A 73 2.48 -6.74 8.52
CA LEU A 73 2.16 -5.52 9.24
C LEU A 73 3.22 -4.48 8.92
N LEU A 74 2.83 -3.25 8.70
CA LEU A 74 3.70 -2.11 8.48
C LEU A 74 3.32 -1.01 9.47
N PHE A 75 4.29 -0.56 10.25
CA PHE A 75 4.23 0.66 11.01
C PHE A 75 5.06 1.72 10.27
N GLU A 76 4.47 2.88 10.01
CA GLU A 76 5.15 3.99 9.34
C GLU A 76 4.93 5.27 10.16
N GLU A 77 6.00 6.01 10.37
CA GLU A 77 6.00 7.34 10.96
C GLU A 77 6.41 8.34 9.89
N ASN A 78 5.64 9.40 9.73
CA ASN A 78 5.83 10.45 8.75
C ASN A 78 6.05 11.78 9.49
N VAL A 79 6.95 12.58 8.96
CA VAL A 79 7.18 13.96 9.41
C VAL A 79 7.05 14.87 8.20
N ALA A 80 5.95 15.61 8.12
CA ALA A 80 5.71 16.61 7.08
C ALA A 80 6.23 17.97 7.52
N LYS A 81 6.78 18.75 6.58
CA LYS A 81 7.33 20.08 6.83
C LYS A 81 6.87 21.07 5.76
N SER A 82 6.39 22.23 6.21
CA SER A 82 6.09 23.37 5.37
C SER A 82 6.25 24.67 6.18
N ASP A 83 6.86 25.70 5.60
CA ASP A 83 6.99 27.07 6.15
C ASP A 83 7.47 27.12 7.63
N GLY A 84 8.44 26.26 7.98
CA GLY A 84 9.00 26.21 9.33
C GLY A 84 8.13 25.48 10.35
N LYS A 85 6.97 24.96 9.97
CA LYS A 85 6.13 24.08 10.79
C LYS A 85 6.44 22.60 10.46
N SER A 86 6.29 21.72 11.42
CA SER A 86 6.47 20.28 11.26
C SER A 86 5.33 19.53 11.93
N TYR A 87 4.81 18.52 11.25
CA TYR A 87 3.77 17.63 11.75
C TYR A 87 4.27 16.19 11.68
N ALA A 88 4.10 15.47 12.78
CA ALA A 88 4.47 14.06 12.86
C ALA A 88 3.20 13.22 12.92
N SER A 89 3.14 12.20 12.08
CA SER A 89 2.01 11.29 12.01
C SER A 89 2.50 9.84 11.98
N SER A 90 1.71 8.92 12.54
CA SER A 90 2.06 7.50 12.56
C SER A 90 0.89 6.65 12.09
N SER A 91 1.18 5.59 11.34
CA SER A 91 0.18 4.64 10.86
C SER A 91 0.55 3.19 11.13
N LEU A 92 -0.45 2.35 11.35
CA LEU A 92 -0.32 0.91 11.36
C LEU A 92 -1.19 0.33 10.24
N GLU A 93 -0.56 -0.35 9.31
CA GLU A 93 -1.19 -0.86 8.11
C GLU A 93 -1.04 -2.39 8.01
N ILE A 94 -1.98 -3.02 7.30
CA ILE A 94 -1.89 -4.43 6.88
C ILE A 94 -1.77 -4.44 5.35
N PRO A 95 -0.56 -4.25 4.79
CA PRO A 95 -0.38 -4.11 3.35
C PRO A 95 -0.83 -5.34 2.59
N SER A 96 -0.60 -6.54 3.13
CA SER A 96 -0.97 -7.77 2.45
C SER A 96 -1.23 -8.94 3.39
N LEU A 97 -2.22 -9.74 2.99
CA LEU A 97 -2.53 -11.05 3.54
C LEU A 97 -2.78 -11.99 2.36
N SER A 98 -2.07 -13.11 2.23
CA SER A 98 -2.26 -14.00 1.10
C SER A 98 -2.12 -15.47 1.44
N PHE A 99 -2.89 -16.29 0.72
CA PHE A 99 -2.81 -17.75 0.73
C PHE A 99 -2.58 -18.26 -0.68
N ALA A 100 -1.68 -19.22 -0.85
CA ALA A 100 -1.47 -19.88 -2.12
C ALA A 100 -1.48 -21.40 -1.94
N PHE A 101 -2.19 -22.08 -2.84
CA PHE A 101 -2.38 -23.53 -2.83
C PHE A 101 -1.83 -24.12 -4.13
N ALA A 102 -0.77 -24.91 -4.02
CA ALA A 102 -0.20 -25.61 -5.17
C ALA A 102 -1.04 -26.87 -5.48
N LEU A 103 -1.68 -26.87 -6.67
CA LEU A 103 -2.52 -27.95 -7.18
C LEU A 103 -1.72 -28.98 -7.99
N SER A 104 -0.46 -29.24 -7.61
CA SER A 104 0.44 -30.17 -8.30
C SER A 104 0.64 -29.78 -9.78
N ARG A 105 0.26 -30.65 -10.72
CA ARG A 105 0.39 -30.41 -12.17
C ARG A 105 -0.59 -29.39 -12.73
N PHE A 106 -1.65 -29.08 -11.99
CA PHE A 106 -2.72 -28.20 -12.45
C PHE A 106 -2.43 -26.72 -12.18
N GLY A 107 -1.27 -26.38 -11.62
CA GLY A 107 -0.90 -25.00 -11.32
C GLY A 107 -1.07 -24.65 -9.86
N THR A 108 -1.21 -23.36 -9.59
CA THR A 108 -1.36 -22.80 -8.23
C THR A 108 -2.50 -21.80 -8.23
N VAL A 109 -3.38 -21.90 -7.25
CA VAL A 109 -4.40 -20.89 -6.96
C VAL A 109 -3.96 -20.07 -5.75
N SER A 110 -4.33 -18.79 -5.71
CA SER A 110 -4.14 -17.96 -4.53
C SER A 110 -5.32 -17.06 -4.28
N LEU A 111 -5.43 -16.61 -3.04
CA LEU A 111 -6.33 -15.56 -2.60
C LEU A 111 -5.52 -14.56 -1.80
N ALA A 112 -5.57 -13.29 -2.17
CA ALA A 112 -4.91 -12.22 -1.45
C ALA A 112 -5.94 -11.15 -1.04
N LEU A 113 -5.70 -10.54 0.11
CA LEU A 113 -6.29 -9.28 0.54
C LEU A 113 -5.15 -8.28 0.65
N SER A 114 -5.23 -7.18 -0.06
CA SER A 114 -4.22 -6.13 -0.05
C SER A 114 -4.84 -4.76 0.12
N GLN A 115 -4.10 -3.89 0.77
CA GLN A 115 -4.42 -2.47 0.88
C GLN A 115 -3.93 -1.78 -0.39
N LYS A 116 -4.81 -1.01 -1.04
CA LYS A 116 -4.50 -0.31 -2.30
C LYS A 116 -4.16 1.14 -2.07
N TYR A 117 -4.98 1.81 -1.26
CA TYR A 117 -4.78 3.21 -0.87
C TYR A 117 -5.10 3.36 0.61
N THR A 118 -4.39 4.27 1.27
CA THR A 118 -4.65 4.66 2.65
C THR A 118 -4.86 6.17 2.75
N SER A 119 -5.90 6.56 3.49
CA SER A 119 -6.25 7.96 3.75
C SER A 119 -6.60 8.09 5.23
N ASN A 120 -5.59 7.97 6.08
CA ASN A 120 -5.74 8.16 7.51
C ASN A 120 -4.92 9.37 7.93
N LEU A 121 -5.57 10.42 8.40
CA LEU A 121 -4.97 11.62 8.96
C LEU A 121 -5.88 12.15 10.07
N ASP A 122 -5.33 12.54 11.20
CA ASP A 122 -6.03 13.24 12.27
C ASP A 122 -5.12 14.38 12.74
N GLU A 123 -5.35 15.55 12.17
CA GLU A 123 -4.43 16.68 12.36
C GLU A 123 -5.18 17.95 12.76
N LYS A 124 -4.65 18.65 13.74
CA LYS A 124 -5.09 19.97 14.15
C LYS A 124 -4.17 21.00 13.52
N VAL A 125 -4.69 21.74 12.56
CA VAL A 125 -3.98 22.86 11.94
C VAL A 125 -4.28 24.14 12.72
N ASP A 126 -3.28 24.62 13.46
CA ASP A 126 -3.34 25.91 14.13
C ASP A 126 -2.97 27.00 13.11
N ASP A 127 -3.95 27.83 12.70
CA ASP A 127 -3.68 28.94 11.83
C ASP A 127 -2.88 30.01 12.57
N SER A 128 -1.78 30.46 11.96
CA SER A 128 -0.89 31.50 12.52
C SER A 128 -1.58 32.83 12.81
N LEU A 129 -2.78 33.04 12.30
CA LEU A 129 -3.61 34.22 12.58
C LEU A 129 -4.41 34.13 13.89
N LYS A 130 -4.30 33.04 14.65
CA LYS A 130 -4.92 32.82 15.97
C LYS A 130 -6.46 32.97 16.01
N THR A 131 -7.13 32.97 14.88
CA THR A 131 -8.57 33.24 14.79
C THR A 131 -9.39 31.99 14.43
N SER A 132 -8.76 30.93 13.91
CA SER A 132 -9.47 29.71 13.57
C SER A 132 -8.61 28.46 13.82
N LEU A 133 -9.18 27.48 14.49
CA LEU A 133 -8.64 26.14 14.58
C LEU A 133 -9.33 25.29 13.51
N ALA A 134 -8.54 24.70 12.62
CA ALA A 134 -9.02 23.72 11.68
C ALA A 134 -8.62 22.33 12.17
N ASN A 135 -9.57 21.43 12.35
CA ASN A 135 -9.31 20.02 12.55
C ASN A 135 -9.67 19.27 11.27
N ILE A 136 -8.68 18.66 10.67
CA ILE A 136 -8.84 17.90 9.45
C ILE A 136 -8.62 16.43 9.77
N LYS A 137 -9.66 15.61 9.61
CA LYS A 137 -9.58 14.19 9.85
C LYS A 137 -9.99 13.43 8.61
N TYR A 138 -9.07 12.59 8.13
CA TYR A 138 -9.36 11.59 7.11
C TYR A 138 -9.26 10.22 7.75
N GLN A 139 -10.19 9.34 7.46
CA GLN A 139 -10.19 7.99 7.99
C GLN A 139 -10.73 7.00 6.97
N GLY A 140 -9.90 6.04 6.59
CA GLY A 140 -10.33 4.95 5.74
C GLY A 140 -9.25 4.40 4.83
N ASN A 141 -9.55 3.24 4.27
CA ASN A 141 -8.64 2.53 3.40
C ASN A 141 -9.42 1.91 2.24
N ILE A 142 -8.76 1.83 1.10
CA ILE A 142 -9.25 1.08 -0.06
C ILE A 142 -8.47 -0.22 -0.14
N TYR A 143 -9.19 -1.32 -0.11
CA TYR A 143 -8.66 -2.68 -0.18
C TYR A 143 -9.06 -3.37 -1.48
N GLU A 144 -8.34 -4.43 -1.80
CA GLU A 144 -8.73 -5.34 -2.86
C GLU A 144 -8.64 -6.80 -2.42
N ILE A 145 -9.60 -7.60 -2.87
CA ILE A 145 -9.55 -9.06 -2.79
C ILE A 145 -9.15 -9.59 -4.16
N THR A 146 -8.10 -10.40 -4.18
CA THR A 146 -7.47 -10.86 -5.42
C THR A 146 -7.35 -12.37 -5.46
N PRO A 147 -8.31 -13.08 -6.03
CA PRO A 147 -8.10 -14.45 -6.49
C PRO A 147 -7.15 -14.46 -7.69
N ALA A 148 -6.20 -15.39 -7.69
CA ALA A 148 -5.27 -15.57 -8.79
C ALA A 148 -5.03 -17.05 -9.10
N TYR A 149 -4.65 -17.30 -10.36
CA TYR A 149 -4.29 -18.61 -10.86
C TYR A 149 -3.06 -18.52 -11.76
N ALA A 150 -2.16 -19.48 -11.60
CA ALA A 150 -0.99 -19.57 -12.46
C ALA A 150 -0.64 -21.01 -12.82
N VAL A 151 -0.13 -21.20 -14.04
CA VAL A 151 0.24 -22.50 -14.57
C VAL A 151 1.55 -22.42 -15.35
N ARG A 152 2.38 -23.46 -15.22
CA ARG A 152 3.57 -23.64 -16.07
C ARG A 152 3.17 -24.28 -17.39
N LEU A 153 3.72 -23.75 -18.48
CA LEU A 153 3.47 -24.32 -19.80
C LEU A 153 4.11 -25.72 -19.92
N PRO A 154 3.36 -26.72 -20.36
CA PRO A 154 3.85 -28.10 -20.36
C PRO A 154 5.08 -28.30 -21.28
N PHE A 155 5.12 -27.60 -22.40
CA PHE A 155 6.24 -27.70 -23.38
C PHE A 155 7.43 -26.80 -22.99
N PHE A 156 7.17 -25.70 -22.25
CA PHE A 156 8.18 -24.73 -21.82
C PHE A 156 8.19 -24.64 -20.29
N ARG A 157 8.76 -25.64 -19.60
CA ARG A 157 8.73 -25.77 -18.12
C ARG A 157 9.29 -24.57 -17.35
N ARG A 158 9.99 -23.67 -18.03
CA ARG A 158 10.53 -22.43 -17.47
C ARG A 158 9.61 -21.23 -17.67
N LEU A 159 8.59 -21.37 -18.50
CA LEU A 159 7.62 -20.33 -18.80
C LEU A 159 6.31 -20.62 -18.08
N SER A 160 5.74 -19.59 -17.47
CA SER A 160 4.42 -19.65 -16.83
C SER A 160 3.55 -18.50 -17.26
N LEU A 161 2.25 -18.74 -17.19
CA LEU A 161 1.21 -17.74 -17.35
C LEU A 161 0.48 -17.60 -16.02
N GLY A 162 0.11 -16.39 -15.68
CA GLY A 162 -0.67 -16.06 -14.49
C GLY A 162 -1.77 -15.08 -14.80
N PHE A 163 -2.85 -15.24 -14.10
CA PHE A 163 -4.02 -14.37 -14.18
C PHE A 163 -4.53 -14.08 -12.78
N SER A 164 -4.90 -12.84 -12.52
CA SER A 164 -5.59 -12.42 -11.30
C SER A 164 -6.78 -11.52 -11.62
N ALA A 165 -7.82 -11.63 -10.80
CA ALA A 165 -8.95 -10.73 -10.81
C ALA A 165 -8.94 -9.95 -9.50
N HIS A 166 -9.12 -8.65 -9.57
CA HIS A 166 -9.05 -7.75 -8.42
C HIS A 166 -10.42 -7.15 -8.18
N PHE A 167 -10.91 -7.23 -6.96
CA PHE A 167 -12.19 -6.67 -6.52
C PHE A 167 -11.95 -5.58 -5.50
N VAL A 168 -12.19 -4.33 -5.89
CA VAL A 168 -11.92 -3.17 -5.06
C VAL A 168 -13.07 -2.90 -4.10
N MET A 169 -12.74 -2.58 -2.85
CA MET A 169 -13.71 -2.22 -1.82
C MET A 169 -13.10 -1.20 -0.86
N GLY A 170 -13.92 -0.38 -0.24
CA GLY A 170 -13.46 0.53 0.80
C GLY A 170 -14.38 1.72 0.99
N THR A 171 -14.13 2.40 2.07
CA THR A 171 -14.79 3.65 2.43
C THR A 171 -13.74 4.57 3.02
N VAL A 172 -13.76 5.83 2.63
CA VAL A 172 -12.95 6.89 3.22
C VAL A 172 -13.88 7.99 3.71
N SER A 173 -13.72 8.44 4.94
CA SER A 173 -14.42 9.58 5.51
C SER A 173 -13.48 10.77 5.65
N ARG A 174 -14.01 11.96 5.45
CA ARG A 174 -13.36 13.24 5.70
C ARG A 174 -14.22 14.04 6.66
N GLU A 175 -13.62 14.55 7.70
CA GLU A 175 -14.22 15.48 8.65
C GLU A 175 -13.35 16.73 8.71
N LEU A 176 -13.95 17.87 8.42
CA LEU A 176 -13.33 19.17 8.54
C LEU A 176 -14.13 19.99 9.54
N THR A 177 -13.52 20.37 10.65
CA THR A 177 -14.14 21.24 11.63
C THR A 177 -13.35 22.54 11.70
N LEU A 178 -14.02 23.65 11.43
CA LEU A 178 -13.50 25.00 11.59
C LEU A 178 -14.09 25.58 12.88
N GLY A 179 -13.25 25.94 13.82
CA GLY A 179 -13.67 26.57 15.09
C GLY A 179 -12.96 27.90 15.29
N ALA A 180 -13.71 28.92 15.71
CA ALA A 180 -13.08 30.17 16.18
C ALA A 180 -12.65 29.99 17.65
N ASP A 181 -11.37 30.17 17.96
CA ASP A 181 -10.89 30.23 19.33
C ASP A 181 -11.17 31.64 19.91
N ASN A 182 -12.26 31.73 20.66
CA ASN A 182 -12.66 32.98 21.29
C ASN A 182 -11.75 33.45 22.42
N SER A 183 -10.80 32.64 22.88
CA SER A 183 -9.92 33.00 24.00
C SER A 183 -8.93 34.13 23.69
N GLN A 184 -8.79 34.46 22.40
CA GLN A 184 -7.78 35.43 21.90
C GLN A 184 -8.39 36.69 21.25
N VAL A 185 -9.72 36.83 21.17
CA VAL A 185 -10.35 38.04 20.59
C VAL A 185 -10.27 39.17 21.61
N PRO A 186 -9.63 40.31 21.28
CA PRO A 186 -9.59 41.46 22.18
C PRO A 186 -10.99 41.96 22.47
N ALA A 187 -11.30 42.31 23.71
CA ALA A 187 -12.60 42.80 24.17
C ALA A 187 -13.11 44.07 23.46
N ALA A 188 -12.29 44.69 22.60
CA ALA A 188 -12.66 45.87 21.80
C ALA A 188 -13.56 45.55 20.61
N ASP A 189 -13.65 44.29 20.16
CA ASP A 189 -14.47 43.88 19.03
C ASP A 189 -15.71 43.11 19.49
N ALA A 190 -16.56 43.80 20.26
CA ALA A 190 -17.77 43.22 20.86
C ALA A 190 -18.79 42.66 19.88
N TRP A 191 -18.69 42.95 18.57
CA TRP A 191 -19.49 42.32 17.54
C TRP A 191 -19.03 40.87 17.28
N ALA A 192 -17.74 40.57 17.46
CA ALA A 192 -17.18 39.22 17.32
C ALA A 192 -17.57 38.31 18.48
N THR A 193 -17.83 38.87 19.70
CA THR A 193 -18.20 38.07 20.87
C THR A 193 -19.62 37.53 20.83
N ASN A 194 -20.52 38.14 20.05
CA ASN A 194 -21.88 37.63 19.83
C ASN A 194 -21.96 36.53 18.72
N ASN A 195 -20.88 36.33 17.96
CA ASN A 195 -20.76 35.31 16.93
C ASN A 195 -19.84 34.16 17.34
N ALA A 196 -19.68 33.98 18.63
CA ALA A 196 -18.69 33.14 19.29
C ALA A 196 -18.83 31.63 19.07
N GLU A 197 -19.79 31.17 18.28
CA GLU A 197 -20.04 29.77 18.02
C GLU A 197 -20.20 29.47 16.51
N LEU A 198 -19.40 30.11 15.66
CA LEU A 198 -19.30 29.70 14.27
C LEU A 198 -18.43 28.45 14.18
N THR A 199 -18.91 27.34 14.68
CA THR A 199 -18.33 26.04 14.35
C THR A 199 -18.95 25.62 13.02
N GLU A 200 -18.14 25.61 11.98
CA GLU A 200 -18.52 25.05 10.68
C GLU A 200 -17.92 23.65 10.61
N SER A 201 -18.73 22.65 10.35
CA SER A 201 -18.24 21.32 10.07
C SER A 201 -18.68 20.86 8.70
N ALA A 202 -17.74 20.24 7.99
CA ALA A 202 -17.98 19.61 6.69
C ALA A 202 -17.59 18.14 6.79
N ASP A 203 -18.58 17.26 6.86
CA ASP A 203 -18.38 15.84 6.86
C ASP A 203 -18.57 15.29 5.46
N GLY A 204 -17.54 14.60 4.95
CA GLY A 204 -17.60 13.91 3.67
C GLY A 204 -17.41 12.41 3.85
N ARG A 205 -18.17 11.61 3.13
CA ARG A 205 -17.99 10.16 3.08
C ARG A 205 -17.93 9.68 1.64
N PHE A 206 -16.81 9.13 1.28
CA PHE A 206 -16.56 8.48 0.01
C PHE A 206 -16.73 6.97 0.16
N GLU A 207 -17.65 6.35 -0.55
CA GLU A 207 -17.89 4.92 -0.51
C GLU A 207 -17.89 4.34 -1.93
N ILE A 208 -17.07 3.30 -2.16
CA ILE A 208 -17.04 2.57 -3.43
C ILE A 208 -18.29 1.72 -3.52
N LYS A 209 -19.14 1.99 -4.52
CA LYS A 209 -20.45 1.34 -4.68
C LYS A 209 -20.47 0.19 -5.70
N ASN A 210 -19.62 0.24 -6.71
CA ASN A 210 -19.67 -0.72 -7.79
C ASN A 210 -18.75 -1.93 -7.60
N HIS A 211 -17.86 -1.91 -6.58
CA HIS A 211 -16.86 -2.96 -6.34
C HIS A 211 -16.23 -3.45 -7.66
N PRO A 212 -15.60 -2.55 -8.45
CA PRO A 212 -15.18 -2.89 -9.79
C PRO A 212 -14.20 -4.05 -9.80
N ALA A 213 -14.35 -4.91 -10.79
CA ALA A 213 -13.38 -5.96 -11.08
C ALA A 213 -12.45 -5.50 -12.20
N TYR A 214 -11.16 -5.67 -12.00
CA TYR A 214 -10.15 -5.51 -13.03
C TYR A 214 -9.19 -6.70 -13.03
N TYR A 215 -8.35 -6.81 -14.04
CA TYR A 215 -7.64 -8.05 -14.31
C TYR A 215 -6.16 -7.81 -14.58
N THR A 216 -5.31 -8.68 -14.06
CA THR A 216 -3.88 -8.72 -14.40
C THR A 216 -3.54 -10.01 -15.09
N GLY A 217 -2.95 -9.90 -16.28
CA GLY A 217 -2.34 -11.00 -17.01
C GLY A 217 -0.82 -10.88 -16.93
N ALA A 218 -0.12 -11.99 -16.68
CA ALA A 218 1.33 -11.99 -16.59
C ALA A 218 1.97 -13.19 -17.29
N VAL A 219 3.15 -12.96 -17.83
CA VAL A 219 4.06 -13.99 -18.36
C VAL A 219 5.35 -13.94 -17.55
N PHE A 220 5.81 -15.08 -17.06
CA PHE A 220 7.02 -15.18 -16.28
C PHE A 220 7.94 -16.29 -16.81
N TYR A 221 9.20 -15.94 -17.04
CA TYR A 221 10.27 -16.87 -17.39
C TYR A 221 11.23 -17.06 -16.22
N LYS A 222 11.34 -18.29 -15.74
CA LYS A 222 12.27 -18.67 -14.69
C LYS A 222 13.49 -19.40 -15.25
N GLY A 223 14.54 -18.65 -15.56
CA GLY A 223 15.81 -19.20 -15.99
C GLY A 223 16.63 -19.79 -14.84
N LEU A 224 17.81 -20.36 -15.18
CA LEU A 224 18.73 -20.92 -14.19
C LEU A 224 19.43 -19.81 -13.36
N LYS A 225 19.84 -18.73 -14.01
CA LYS A 225 20.50 -17.58 -13.39
C LYS A 225 19.68 -16.31 -13.49
N ALA A 226 18.97 -16.11 -14.60
CA ALA A 226 18.15 -14.94 -14.87
C ALA A 226 16.68 -15.33 -14.95
N SER A 227 15.83 -14.48 -14.44
CA SER A 227 14.37 -14.60 -14.54
C SER A 227 13.80 -13.23 -14.88
N TYR A 228 12.70 -13.18 -15.62
CA TYR A 228 12.02 -11.94 -15.96
C TYR A 228 10.52 -12.16 -16.13
N TYR A 229 9.75 -11.10 -15.90
CA TYR A 229 8.31 -11.09 -16.13
C TYR A 229 7.88 -9.83 -16.84
N PHE A 230 6.72 -9.94 -17.43
CA PHE A 230 5.93 -8.84 -17.95
C PHE A 230 4.48 -9.06 -17.57
N SER A 231 3.81 -8.00 -17.14
CA SER A 231 2.39 -8.03 -16.81
C SER A 231 1.66 -6.80 -17.31
N TYR A 232 0.38 -6.98 -17.56
CA TYR A 232 -0.56 -5.95 -17.93
C TYR A 232 -1.79 -6.05 -17.03
N THR A 233 -2.15 -4.93 -16.43
CA THR A 233 -3.36 -4.77 -15.62
C THR A 233 -4.32 -3.86 -16.37
N THR A 234 -5.57 -4.27 -16.49
CA THR A 234 -6.61 -3.51 -17.21
C THR A 234 -6.99 -2.24 -16.49
N ALA A 235 -7.43 -1.21 -17.23
CA ALA A 235 -8.10 -0.06 -16.67
C ALA A 235 -9.42 -0.45 -15.98
N TYR A 236 -9.89 0.39 -15.06
CA TYR A 236 -11.17 0.20 -14.38
C TYR A 236 -11.73 1.52 -13.86
N THR A 237 -13.05 1.56 -13.65
CA THR A 237 -13.77 2.73 -13.14
C THR A 237 -14.28 2.48 -11.73
N LEU A 238 -13.89 3.31 -10.79
CA LEU A 238 -14.46 3.37 -9.45
C LEU A 238 -15.69 4.26 -9.48
N LYS A 239 -16.86 3.71 -9.19
CA LYS A 239 -18.08 4.48 -8.96
C LYS A 239 -18.24 4.70 -7.47
N ASN A 240 -18.11 5.94 -7.07
CA ASN A 240 -18.23 6.32 -5.69
C ASN A 240 -19.51 7.13 -5.45
N LYS A 241 -19.95 7.09 -4.21
CA LYS A 241 -20.96 7.94 -3.68
C LYS A 241 -20.32 8.85 -2.65
N LEU A 242 -20.37 10.13 -2.91
CA LEU A 242 -19.89 11.15 -2.01
C LEU A 242 -21.11 11.77 -1.30
N GLU A 243 -21.16 11.64 0.00
CA GLU A 243 -22.18 12.26 0.86
C GLU A 243 -21.51 13.39 1.63
N TYR A 244 -22.09 14.60 1.58
CA TYR A 244 -21.65 15.75 2.35
C TYR A 244 -22.71 16.14 3.36
N ASN A 245 -22.26 16.49 4.55
CA ASN A 245 -23.08 17.20 5.53
C ASN A 245 -22.32 18.49 5.88
N LEU A 246 -22.90 19.63 5.54
CA LEU A 246 -22.39 20.93 5.95
C LEU A 246 -23.26 21.41 7.10
N THR A 247 -22.68 21.69 8.24
CA THR A 247 -23.35 22.24 9.42
C THR A 247 -22.84 23.64 9.68
N PHE A 248 -23.74 24.61 9.66
CA PHE A 248 -23.46 26.01 10.02
C PHE A 248 -24.12 26.30 11.35
N SER A 249 -23.36 26.75 12.35
CA SER A 249 -23.83 26.93 13.73
C SER A 249 -24.93 27.97 13.89
N GLN A 250 -25.04 28.95 12.98
CA GLN A 250 -26.07 30.01 13.07
C GLN A 250 -27.42 29.64 12.49
N THR A 251 -27.57 28.57 11.73
CA THR A 251 -28.82 28.31 11.00
C THR A 251 -29.35 26.89 11.12
N ASP A 252 -28.70 26.00 11.85
CA ASP A 252 -29.05 24.56 11.88
C ASP A 252 -29.30 23.96 10.48
N THR A 253 -28.75 24.56 9.45
CA THR A 253 -29.02 24.18 8.07
C THR A 253 -28.04 23.07 7.68
N LEU A 254 -28.49 21.83 7.88
CA LEU A 254 -27.89 20.67 7.22
C LEU A 254 -28.21 20.75 5.73
N VAL A 255 -27.20 20.91 4.92
CA VAL A 255 -27.32 20.76 3.46
C VAL A 255 -26.73 19.41 3.09
N PRO A 256 -27.50 18.31 3.15
CA PRO A 256 -27.02 17.03 2.69
C PRO A 256 -26.96 17.04 1.17
N SER A 257 -25.80 16.86 0.62
CA SER A 257 -25.62 16.66 -0.81
C SER A 257 -25.11 15.26 -1.06
N LYS A 258 -25.72 14.54 -2.00
CA LYS A 258 -25.29 13.22 -2.44
C LYS A 258 -24.91 13.31 -3.91
N VAL A 259 -23.65 13.13 -4.21
CA VAL A 259 -23.15 13.15 -5.57
C VAL A 259 -22.53 11.80 -5.89
N SER A 260 -22.94 11.23 -7.02
CA SER A 260 -22.23 10.07 -7.58
C SER A 260 -21.15 10.55 -8.52
N ARG A 261 -19.94 10.04 -8.35
CA ARG A 261 -18.78 10.39 -9.19
C ARG A 261 -18.08 9.14 -9.67
N GLU A 262 -17.35 9.27 -10.75
CA GLU A 262 -16.56 8.21 -11.35
C GLU A 262 -15.10 8.62 -11.35
N ILE A 263 -14.24 7.66 -11.04
CA ILE A 263 -12.78 7.80 -11.12
C ILE A 263 -12.29 6.72 -12.05
N ASP A 264 -11.70 7.12 -13.15
CA ASP A 264 -11.15 6.20 -14.14
C ASP A 264 -9.68 5.97 -13.86
N VAL A 265 -9.34 4.75 -13.47
CA VAL A 265 -7.97 4.33 -13.19
C VAL A 265 -7.36 3.74 -14.44
N PRO A 266 -6.25 4.30 -14.96
CA PRO A 266 -5.62 3.83 -16.19
C PRO A 266 -4.97 2.45 -16.02
N PRO A 267 -4.67 1.77 -17.14
CA PRO A 267 -4.02 0.47 -17.12
C PRO A 267 -2.60 0.57 -16.55
N THR A 268 -2.12 -0.55 -15.98
CA THR A 268 -0.78 -0.63 -15.42
C THR A 268 0.07 -1.63 -16.22
N LEU A 269 1.28 -1.22 -16.56
CA LEU A 269 2.32 -2.09 -17.10
C LEU A 269 3.37 -2.35 -16.01
N ALA A 270 3.76 -3.60 -15.81
CA ALA A 270 4.87 -3.90 -14.92
C ALA A 270 5.80 -4.94 -15.54
N THR A 271 7.08 -4.79 -15.27
CA THR A 271 8.12 -5.70 -15.74
C THR A 271 9.24 -5.77 -14.71
N GLY A 272 9.97 -6.86 -14.69
CA GLY A 272 11.11 -6.97 -13.80
C GLY A 272 12.06 -8.08 -14.20
N PHE A 273 13.24 -7.96 -13.65
CA PHE A 273 14.38 -8.82 -13.90
C PHE A 273 15.03 -9.23 -12.58
N ALA A 274 15.42 -10.50 -12.46
CA ALA A 274 16.22 -11.00 -11.34
C ALA A 274 17.39 -11.81 -11.85
N TYR A 275 18.56 -11.53 -11.35
CA TYR A 275 19.81 -12.21 -11.72
C TYR A 275 20.50 -12.80 -10.49
N ARG A 276 20.76 -14.12 -10.57
CA ARG A 276 21.53 -14.85 -9.56
C ARG A 276 23.00 -14.91 -9.95
N PHE A 277 23.83 -14.03 -9.42
CA PHE A 277 25.26 -13.97 -9.76
C PHE A 277 26.12 -14.96 -8.94
N ARG A 278 25.63 -15.33 -7.74
CA ARG A 278 26.23 -16.40 -6.91
C ARG A 278 25.13 -17.32 -6.39
N LYS A 279 25.50 -18.46 -5.83
CA LYS A 279 24.56 -19.53 -5.40
C LYS A 279 23.36 -19.03 -4.59
N ARG A 280 23.53 -17.96 -3.80
CA ARG A 280 22.49 -17.41 -2.90
C ARG A 280 22.34 -15.90 -3.00
N HIS A 281 22.98 -15.26 -3.97
CA HIS A 281 22.98 -13.82 -4.12
C HIS A 281 22.23 -13.42 -5.38
N HIS A 282 21.26 -12.54 -5.23
CA HIS A 282 20.37 -12.06 -6.29
C HIS A 282 20.40 -10.54 -6.35
N ILE A 283 20.36 -10.00 -7.54
CA ILE A 283 20.05 -8.60 -7.82
C ILE A 283 18.73 -8.60 -8.59
N MET A 284 17.87 -7.65 -8.29
CA MET A 284 16.53 -7.54 -8.84
C MET A 284 16.28 -6.11 -9.27
N LEU A 285 15.60 -5.95 -10.39
CA LEU A 285 15.15 -4.66 -10.92
C LEU A 285 13.70 -4.82 -11.33
N ASP A 286 12.84 -3.96 -10.84
CA ASP A 286 11.42 -3.92 -11.20
C ASP A 286 11.04 -2.52 -11.64
N PHE A 287 10.11 -2.45 -12.58
CA PHE A 287 9.55 -1.23 -13.13
C PHE A 287 8.04 -1.38 -13.25
N MET A 288 7.29 -0.35 -12.84
CA MET A 288 5.84 -0.24 -13.00
C MET A 288 5.53 1.13 -13.60
N LEU A 289 4.55 1.18 -14.48
CA LEU A 289 4.08 2.38 -15.14
C LEU A 289 2.54 2.39 -15.17
N ARG A 290 1.96 3.53 -14.80
CA ARG A 290 0.53 3.83 -14.92
C ARG A 290 0.38 5.28 -15.38
N ASP A 291 -0.21 5.47 -16.53
CA ASP A 291 -0.31 6.78 -17.17
C ASP A 291 -1.62 7.48 -16.78
N TRP A 292 -1.54 8.35 -15.79
CA TRP A 292 -2.68 9.16 -15.32
C TRP A 292 -2.90 10.43 -16.16
N ASP A 293 -1.97 10.76 -17.06
CA ASP A 293 -2.14 11.87 -18.00
C ASP A 293 -2.89 11.45 -19.27
N ALA A 294 -3.15 10.13 -19.43
CA ALA A 294 -3.89 9.64 -20.57
C ALA A 294 -5.36 10.09 -20.52
N ASP A 295 -5.96 10.34 -21.67
CA ASP A 295 -7.38 10.75 -21.83
C ASP A 295 -8.38 9.81 -21.13
N ILE A 296 -7.97 8.56 -20.87
CA ILE A 296 -8.78 7.55 -20.16
C ILE A 296 -8.71 7.69 -18.63
N ALA A 297 -7.81 8.51 -18.10
CA ALA A 297 -7.67 8.71 -16.66
C ALA A 297 -8.51 9.91 -16.22
N ASN A 298 -9.30 9.74 -15.19
CA ASN A 298 -10.08 10.80 -14.61
C ASN A 298 -10.12 10.64 -13.09
N ILE A 299 -9.41 11.51 -12.39
CA ILE A 299 -9.43 11.57 -10.93
C ILE A 299 -10.26 12.74 -10.42
N ALA A 300 -10.76 13.61 -11.33
CA ALA A 300 -11.52 14.78 -10.98
C ALA A 300 -12.67 14.44 -10.03
N GLY A 301 -12.57 14.90 -8.84
CA GLY A 301 -13.64 14.87 -7.87
C GLY A 301 -13.70 13.68 -6.94
N ALA A 302 -12.59 13.02 -6.63
CA ALA A 302 -12.55 12.08 -5.51
C ALA A 302 -13.13 12.73 -4.23
N TRP A 303 -12.72 13.96 -3.94
CA TRP A 303 -13.22 14.76 -2.80
C TRP A 303 -13.66 16.17 -3.20
N ASN A 304 -13.52 16.58 -4.44
CA ASN A 304 -13.42 17.98 -4.76
C ASN A 304 -14.73 18.74 -4.87
N LEU A 305 -14.77 19.85 -4.16
CA LEU A 305 -15.69 20.97 -4.34
C LEU A 305 -15.15 22.00 -5.35
N ALA A 306 -13.87 21.92 -5.70
CA ALA A 306 -13.21 22.81 -6.65
C ALA A 306 -12.31 22.03 -7.60
N ASP A 307 -12.06 22.57 -8.79
CA ASP A 307 -11.48 21.96 -9.96
C ASP A 307 -10.15 21.19 -9.74
N SER A 308 -10.12 19.98 -10.31
CA SER A 308 -8.99 19.17 -10.74
C SER A 308 -7.71 19.15 -9.88
N THR A 309 -7.53 18.06 -9.12
CA THR A 309 -6.17 17.66 -8.75
C THR A 309 -5.43 17.26 -10.02
N ASP A 310 -4.38 18.00 -10.37
CA ASP A 310 -3.56 17.66 -11.51
C ASP A 310 -2.87 16.30 -11.28
N THR A 311 -2.87 15.49 -12.32
CA THR A 311 -2.26 14.16 -12.32
C THR A 311 -1.03 14.12 -13.20
N GLN A 312 -0.19 13.12 -12.99
CA GLN A 312 0.98 12.85 -13.82
C GLN A 312 1.18 11.35 -14.01
N THR A 313 1.99 11.00 -14.98
CA THR A 313 2.39 9.59 -15.18
C THR A 313 3.06 9.04 -13.92
N GLU A 314 2.41 8.05 -13.30
CA GLU A 314 2.95 7.32 -12.15
C GLU A 314 3.92 6.23 -12.62
N PHE A 315 5.10 6.19 -12.03
CA PHE A 315 6.02 5.07 -12.24
C PHE A 315 6.86 4.77 -11.01
N ILE A 316 7.28 3.51 -10.90
CA ILE A 316 8.18 3.03 -9.87
C ILE A 316 9.37 2.34 -10.53
N VAL A 317 10.57 2.70 -10.09
CA VAL A 317 11.81 1.96 -10.39
C VAL A 317 12.37 1.45 -9.08
N ALA A 318 12.51 0.14 -8.94
CA ALA A 318 12.94 -0.53 -7.73
C ALA A 318 14.17 -1.40 -7.98
N LEU A 319 15.22 -1.21 -7.20
CA LEU A 319 16.45 -2.00 -7.26
C LEU A 319 16.65 -2.71 -5.92
N GLY A 320 16.84 -4.01 -5.95
CA GLY A 320 17.03 -4.81 -4.75
C GLY A 320 18.15 -5.82 -4.84
N TYR A 321 18.67 -6.14 -3.67
CA TYR A 321 19.63 -7.19 -3.44
C TYR A 321 19.13 -8.13 -2.37
N GLU A 322 19.39 -9.43 -2.56
CA GLU A 322 19.13 -10.43 -1.53
C GLU A 322 20.23 -11.48 -1.48
N ARG A 323 20.70 -11.75 -0.26
CA ARG A 323 21.42 -12.96 0.08
C ARG A 323 20.45 -13.94 0.74
N SER A 324 19.98 -14.93 0.01
CA SER A 324 19.09 -15.98 0.54
C SER A 324 19.84 -16.87 1.54
N GLY A 325 19.19 -17.22 2.65
CA GLY A 325 19.71 -18.11 3.66
C GLY A 325 19.96 -19.53 3.16
N SER A 326 20.71 -20.30 3.93
CA SER A 326 20.91 -21.72 3.65
C SER A 326 19.69 -22.54 4.09
N THR A 327 19.25 -23.44 3.24
CA THR A 327 18.22 -24.44 3.59
C THR A 327 18.79 -25.61 4.42
N ASP A 328 20.10 -25.69 4.56
CA ASP A 328 20.78 -26.70 5.35
C ASP A 328 20.62 -26.40 6.86
N TYR A 329 19.89 -27.25 7.55
CA TYR A 329 19.57 -27.08 8.97
C TYR A 329 20.80 -27.16 9.88
N PHE A 330 21.85 -27.86 9.48
CA PHE A 330 23.08 -28.04 10.27
C PHE A 330 24.00 -26.81 10.23
N LYS A 331 23.72 -25.83 9.38
CA LYS A 331 24.48 -24.58 9.35
C LYS A 331 24.11 -23.66 10.51
N LYS A 332 25.07 -22.77 10.87
CA LYS A 332 24.85 -21.73 11.88
C LYS A 332 23.61 -20.92 11.54
N TYR A 333 22.85 -20.49 12.54
CA TYR A 333 21.59 -19.78 12.37
C TYR A 333 21.69 -18.55 11.42
N VAL A 334 22.72 -17.71 11.60
CA VAL A 334 23.00 -16.55 10.74
C VAL A 334 23.22 -16.92 9.26
N GLN A 335 23.74 -18.11 8.98
CA GLN A 335 23.91 -18.58 7.61
C GLN A 335 22.59 -19.03 6.97
N ARG A 336 21.57 -19.27 7.79
CA ARG A 336 20.21 -19.66 7.39
C ARG A 336 19.31 -18.45 7.23
N MET A 337 19.67 -17.28 7.79
CA MET A 337 18.95 -16.03 7.64
C MET A 337 19.07 -15.47 6.22
N ASP A 338 18.02 -14.85 5.75
CA ASP A 338 18.04 -14.00 4.55
C ASP A 338 18.50 -12.58 4.95
N PHE A 339 19.22 -11.91 4.06
CA PHE A 339 19.53 -10.48 4.20
C PHE A 339 19.17 -9.78 2.90
N ARG A 340 18.54 -8.62 3.04
CA ARG A 340 17.97 -7.85 1.93
C ARG A 340 18.37 -6.39 2.06
N ALA A 341 18.50 -5.74 0.92
CA ALA A 341 18.65 -4.29 0.83
C ALA A 341 18.02 -3.83 -0.48
N GLY A 342 17.48 -2.64 -0.50
CA GLY A 342 16.90 -2.09 -1.71
C GLY A 342 16.75 -0.58 -1.67
N THR A 343 16.48 -0.02 -2.84
CA THR A 343 16.18 1.38 -3.04
C THR A 343 15.14 1.51 -4.13
N TRP A 344 14.36 2.58 -4.07
CA TRP A 344 13.35 2.86 -5.08
C TRP A 344 13.25 4.36 -5.34
N PHE A 345 12.74 4.64 -6.52
CA PHE A 345 12.24 5.93 -6.93
C PHE A 345 10.81 5.75 -7.42
N ARG A 346 9.91 6.62 -6.97
CA ARG A 346 8.51 6.67 -7.42
C ARG A 346 8.17 8.09 -7.84
N ASN A 347 7.55 8.21 -9.00
CA ASN A 347 6.77 9.36 -9.38
C ASN A 347 5.32 9.05 -9.01
N TYR A 348 4.68 9.87 -8.18
CA TYR A 348 3.30 9.63 -7.75
C TYR A 348 2.33 9.98 -8.87
N TYR A 349 1.10 9.52 -8.76
CA TYR A 349 0.01 9.88 -9.68
C TYR A 349 -0.47 11.33 -9.51
N ILE A 350 -0.18 11.98 -8.38
CA ILE A 350 -0.45 13.39 -8.12
C ILE A 350 0.72 14.19 -8.71
N ALA A 351 0.41 15.27 -9.42
CA ALA A 351 1.41 16.11 -10.06
C ALA A 351 2.48 16.59 -9.07
N ASP A 352 3.70 16.67 -9.56
CA ASP A 352 4.88 17.19 -8.85
C ASP A 352 5.32 16.45 -7.59
N VAL A 353 4.69 15.31 -7.25
CA VAL A 353 5.06 14.51 -6.08
C VAL A 353 6.00 13.37 -6.46
N LYS A 354 7.18 13.33 -5.83
CA LYS A 354 8.22 12.31 -6.01
C LYS A 354 8.63 11.68 -4.68
N GLU A 355 8.89 10.37 -4.70
CA GLU A 355 9.36 9.62 -3.53
C GLU A 355 10.70 8.94 -3.83
N TYR A 356 11.60 9.03 -2.88
CA TYR A 356 12.89 8.35 -2.86
C TYR A 356 13.01 7.56 -1.56
N GLY A 357 13.41 6.31 -1.65
CA GLY A 357 13.55 5.52 -0.44
C GLY A 357 14.60 4.42 -0.54
N ALA A 358 14.97 3.93 0.64
CA ALA A 358 15.87 2.81 0.81
C ALA A 358 15.38 1.90 1.94
N SER A 359 15.75 0.64 1.89
CA SER A 359 15.35 -0.34 2.89
C SER A 359 16.43 -1.39 3.16
N LEU A 360 16.31 -1.97 4.35
CA LEU A 360 17.07 -3.14 4.78
C LEU A 360 16.09 -4.17 5.35
N GLY A 361 16.37 -5.45 5.12
CA GLY A 361 15.52 -6.53 5.62
C GLY A 361 16.31 -7.76 6.05
N ALA A 362 15.71 -8.53 6.97
CA ALA A 362 16.22 -9.81 7.42
C ALA A 362 15.09 -10.84 7.56
N GLY A 363 15.34 -12.07 7.09
CA GLY A 363 14.41 -13.19 7.23
C GLY A 363 14.96 -14.21 8.22
N PHE A 364 14.17 -14.52 9.24
CA PHE A 364 14.50 -15.41 10.34
C PHE A 364 13.79 -16.75 10.16
N PRO A 365 14.50 -17.83 9.80
CA PRO A 365 13.86 -19.13 9.60
C PRO A 365 13.36 -19.72 10.93
N LEU A 366 12.09 -20.15 10.96
CA LEU A 366 11.47 -20.81 12.09
C LEU A 366 11.45 -22.34 11.84
N GLY A 367 12.18 -23.08 12.65
CA GLY A 367 12.20 -24.54 12.57
C GLY A 367 12.86 -25.11 11.30
N ARG A 368 12.36 -26.27 10.86
CA ARG A 368 12.90 -27.03 9.72
C ARG A 368 12.17 -26.79 8.40
N ARG A 369 10.97 -26.23 8.44
CA ARG A 369 10.16 -25.90 7.27
C ARG A 369 10.43 -24.44 6.88
N ASN A 370 10.27 -24.09 5.63
CA ASN A 370 10.53 -22.74 5.09
C ASN A 370 9.61 -21.64 5.68
N THR A 371 9.13 -21.82 6.89
CA THR A 371 8.42 -20.79 7.65
C THR A 371 9.42 -19.78 8.17
N LYS A 372 9.12 -18.50 7.99
CA LYS A 372 10.01 -17.39 8.35
C LYS A 372 9.23 -16.25 9.00
N VAL A 373 9.88 -15.54 9.88
CA VAL A 373 9.52 -14.18 10.25
C VAL A 373 10.47 -13.27 9.48
N ASP A 374 9.90 -12.32 8.75
CA ASP A 374 10.64 -11.33 7.98
C ASP A 374 10.49 -9.97 8.65
N LEU A 375 11.59 -9.25 8.82
CA LEU A 375 11.62 -7.88 9.31
C LEU A 375 12.21 -7.00 8.22
N ALA A 376 11.66 -5.80 8.04
CA ALA A 376 12.28 -4.78 7.22
C ALA A 376 12.14 -3.40 7.86
N ILE A 377 13.14 -2.56 7.62
CA ILE A 377 13.16 -1.16 7.96
C ILE A 377 13.31 -0.41 6.65
N GLN A 378 12.48 0.59 6.45
CA GLN A 378 12.49 1.45 5.27
C GLN A 378 12.49 2.91 5.71
N GLY A 379 13.00 3.78 4.86
CA GLY A 379 12.94 5.21 5.07
C GLY A 379 13.16 5.96 3.78
N GLY A 380 12.66 7.17 3.72
CA GLY A 380 12.73 7.97 2.51
C GLY A 380 12.15 9.37 2.69
N MET A 381 12.00 10.03 1.56
CA MET A 381 11.45 11.37 1.47
C MET A 381 10.44 11.42 0.32
N ARG A 382 9.35 12.12 0.54
CA ARG A 382 8.36 12.53 -0.46
C ARG A 382 8.46 14.04 -0.61
N LYS A 383 8.59 14.50 -1.82
CA LYS A 383 8.76 15.93 -2.12
C LYS A 383 7.76 16.39 -3.16
N SER A 384 7.25 17.60 -2.97
CA SER A 384 6.50 18.32 -3.98
C SER A 384 7.39 19.40 -4.60
N ASP A 385 7.49 19.42 -5.93
CA ASP A 385 8.35 20.38 -6.64
C ASP A 385 7.76 21.80 -6.65
N ASP A 386 6.42 21.93 -6.55
CA ASP A 386 5.71 23.24 -6.60
C ASP A 386 5.46 23.85 -5.20
N GLY A 387 5.76 23.12 -4.13
CA GLY A 387 5.56 23.57 -2.74
C GLY A 387 4.11 23.67 -2.29
N THR A 388 3.13 23.22 -3.09
CA THR A 388 1.70 23.21 -2.73
C THR A 388 1.40 22.09 -1.72
N ILE A 389 2.18 21.01 -1.74
CA ILE A 389 2.10 19.89 -0.82
C ILE A 389 3.35 19.88 0.06
N TRP A 390 3.18 19.52 1.31
CA TRP A 390 4.26 19.48 2.30
C TRP A 390 5.29 18.39 1.98
N ASP A 391 6.57 18.74 2.13
CA ASP A 391 7.64 17.74 2.07
C ASP A 391 7.53 16.79 3.26
N GLU A 392 7.57 15.50 2.99
CA GLU A 392 7.53 14.46 4.02
C GLU A 392 8.83 13.66 4.09
N THR A 393 9.24 13.34 5.32
CA THR A 393 10.23 12.30 5.58
C THR A 393 9.53 11.17 6.32
N PHE A 394 9.77 9.93 5.90
CA PHE A 394 9.15 8.77 6.55
C PHE A 394 10.17 7.72 6.98
N ILE A 395 9.82 7.01 8.04
CA ILE A 395 10.49 5.78 8.47
C ILE A 395 9.43 4.71 8.73
N GLY A 396 9.64 3.50 8.23
CA GLY A 396 8.73 2.39 8.39
C GLY A 396 9.43 1.14 8.90
N VAL A 397 8.71 0.38 9.71
CA VAL A 397 9.13 -0.95 10.17
C VAL A 397 8.05 -1.95 9.80
N SER A 398 8.41 -2.99 9.06
CA SER A 398 7.48 -4.06 8.71
C SER A 398 7.87 -5.39 9.33
N VAL A 399 6.83 -6.13 9.72
CA VAL A 399 6.93 -7.49 10.25
C VAL A 399 6.07 -8.40 9.38
N GLY A 400 6.69 -9.43 8.80
CA GLY A 400 6.01 -10.43 7.98
C GLY A 400 6.10 -11.82 8.56
N LEU A 401 5.05 -12.60 8.37
CA LEU A 401 5.04 -14.03 8.65
C LEU A 401 4.80 -14.79 7.36
N THR A 402 5.77 -15.60 6.96
CA THR A 402 5.63 -16.53 5.83
C THR A 402 5.53 -17.94 6.39
N GLY A 403 4.36 -18.55 6.27
CA GLY A 403 4.13 -19.95 6.62
C GLY A 403 4.13 -20.84 5.38
N VAL A 404 4.85 -21.95 5.42
CA VAL A 404 4.87 -22.94 4.33
C VAL A 404 4.51 -24.30 4.88
N GLY A 405 3.50 -24.93 4.30
CA GLY A 405 2.98 -26.23 4.70
C GLY A 405 2.74 -27.17 3.53
N ASN A 406 2.79 -28.47 3.79
CA ASN A 406 2.45 -29.52 2.81
C ASN A 406 0.97 -29.92 2.92
N TRP A 407 0.06 -28.95 2.99
CA TRP A 407 -1.36 -29.26 3.02
C TRP A 407 -1.77 -29.88 1.69
N GLY A 408 -2.38 -31.05 1.74
CA GLY A 408 -2.82 -31.81 0.55
C GLY A 408 -1.80 -32.79 -0.02
N ASN A 409 -0.55 -32.75 0.33
CA ASN A 409 0.43 -33.77 -0.03
C ASN A 409 0.60 -34.74 1.16
N LYS A 410 0.07 -35.95 1.05
CA LYS A 410 0.40 -37.02 2.01
C LYS A 410 1.92 -37.22 1.98
N PRO A 411 2.62 -37.28 3.14
CA PRO A 411 4.02 -37.68 3.15
C PRO A 411 4.09 -39.06 2.50
N LYS A 412 4.96 -39.22 1.49
CA LYS A 412 5.27 -40.54 0.98
C LYS A 412 5.85 -41.33 2.15
N THR A 413 5.11 -42.26 2.66
CA THR A 413 5.63 -43.29 3.57
C THR A 413 6.67 -44.07 2.75
N VAL A 414 7.94 -43.84 3.08
CA VAL A 414 9.01 -44.71 2.59
C VAL A 414 8.88 -45.98 3.40
N HIS A 415 8.39 -47.04 2.75
CA HIS A 415 8.48 -48.40 3.22
C HIS A 415 9.84 -48.98 2.88
#